data_2cd60b24b507c094b2b0e5100e5ea6fd
#
_entry.id   2cd60b24b507c094b2b0e5100e5ea6fd
#
_cell.length_a   1.000
_cell.length_b   1.000
_cell.length_c   1.000
_cell.angle_alpha   90.00
_cell.angle_beta   90.00
_cell.angle_gamma   90.00
#
_symmetry.space_group_name_H-M   'P 1'
#
loop_
_entity.id
_entity.type
_entity.pdbx_description
1 polymer ?
#
loop_
_entity_poly.entity_id
_entity_poly.type
_entity_poly.pdbx_seq_one_letter_code
_entity_poly.pdbx_strand_id
1 'polypeptide(L)'
;MKITTIAAAVLLSTTSTAFAQTYFDEFTPLSSSQTSALPAAAPIKLSSPNFSQVTLANRANQNALTPGQDSGNWDMITANETGADAGRYLFMPFETGSGGVMRVDLQDSNYNTRTTTIVAPGTQGFVSGDASRWTPWGSYVTAEESWGTGSTKGRLFEVTNPTTAGQFTGDFIQRSIIPRVSHEGLAFDQNKSMYFIDELNGGSIYKYVSANPNATNGNDYFAAG
;
A
#
# COMPACT_ATOMS: atom_id res chain seq x y z
N MET A 1 -2.34 -52.22 -55.01
CA MET A 1 -3.26 -51.30 -54.31
C MET A 1 -2.90 -51.28 -52.81
N LYS A 2 -2.22 -50.20 -52.34
CA LYS A 2 -1.82 -50.08 -50.94
C LYS A 2 -2.85 -49.23 -50.19
N ILE A 3 -3.51 -49.80 -49.22
CA ILE A 3 -4.45 -49.16 -48.35
C ILE A 3 -3.69 -48.51 -47.17
N THR A 4 -3.65 -47.21 -47.10
CA THR A 4 -3.04 -46.48 -46.01
C THR A 4 -4.14 -46.18 -44.96
N THR A 5 -4.02 -46.79 -43.80
CA THR A 5 -4.93 -46.56 -42.69
C THR A 5 -4.50 -45.27 -41.98
N ILE A 6 -5.38 -44.24 -41.97
CA ILE A 6 -5.20 -43.02 -41.21
C ILE A 6 -5.80 -43.24 -39.82
N ALA A 7 -4.94 -43.30 -38.80
CA ALA A 7 -5.38 -43.28 -37.42
C ALA A 7 -5.66 -41.84 -36.98
N ALA A 8 -6.91 -41.54 -36.72
CA ALA A 8 -7.31 -40.24 -36.11
C ALA A 8 -7.10 -40.33 -34.59
N ALA A 9 -6.16 -39.57 -34.05
CA ALA A 9 -6.01 -39.40 -32.63
C ALA A 9 -7.01 -38.36 -32.15
N VAL A 10 -7.98 -38.78 -31.34
CA VAL A 10 -8.90 -37.88 -30.63
C VAL A 10 -8.19 -37.41 -29.38
N LEU A 11 -7.75 -36.14 -29.35
CA LEU A 11 -7.34 -35.49 -28.13
C LEU A 11 -8.59 -35.17 -27.30
N LEU A 12 -8.80 -35.89 -26.20
CA LEU A 12 -9.70 -35.48 -25.14
C LEU A 12 -9.00 -34.35 -24.36
N SER A 13 -9.38 -33.11 -24.61
CA SER A 13 -9.05 -32.00 -23.73
C SER A 13 -9.93 -32.09 -22.47
N THR A 14 -9.40 -32.57 -21.36
CA THR A 14 -10.03 -32.42 -20.07
C THR A 14 -9.89 -30.94 -19.65
N THR A 15 -10.91 -30.14 -19.87
CA THR A 15 -11.03 -28.85 -19.23
C THR A 15 -11.26 -29.08 -17.73
N SER A 16 -10.19 -28.98 -16.93
CA SER A 16 -10.33 -28.83 -15.49
C SER A 16 -10.96 -27.47 -15.23
N THR A 17 -12.25 -27.45 -14.93
CA THR A 17 -12.88 -26.28 -14.30
C THR A 17 -12.27 -26.13 -12.91
N ALA A 18 -11.31 -25.23 -12.78
CA ALA A 18 -10.89 -24.76 -11.47
C ALA A 18 -12.08 -24.00 -10.87
N PHE A 19 -12.83 -24.65 -9.99
CA PHE A 19 -13.76 -23.94 -9.14
C PHE A 19 -12.94 -22.99 -8.27
N ALA A 20 -13.16 -21.70 -8.40
CA ALA A 20 -12.66 -20.75 -7.44
C ALA A 20 -13.28 -21.14 -6.08
N GLN A 21 -12.45 -21.62 -5.17
CA GLN A 21 -12.89 -21.92 -3.81
C GLN A 21 -13.22 -20.59 -3.14
N THR A 22 -14.51 -20.33 -2.93
CA THR A 22 -14.95 -19.15 -2.19
C THR A 22 -14.79 -19.46 -0.71
N TYR A 23 -13.80 -18.83 -0.09
CA TYR A 23 -13.48 -19.01 1.34
C TYR A 23 -14.56 -18.43 2.29
N PHE A 24 -15.57 -17.77 1.76
CA PHE A 24 -16.63 -17.11 2.51
C PHE A 24 -17.94 -17.90 2.61
N ASP A 25 -18.03 -19.07 1.99
CA ASP A 25 -19.26 -19.87 1.95
C ASP A 25 -19.52 -20.63 3.28
N GLU A 26 -18.51 -20.75 4.15
CA GLU A 26 -18.61 -21.43 5.44
C GLU A 26 -18.45 -20.43 6.60
N PHE A 27 -19.28 -19.39 6.63
CA PHE A 27 -19.24 -18.40 7.69
C PHE A 27 -20.08 -18.88 8.88
N THR A 28 -19.45 -19.29 9.97
CA THR A 28 -20.11 -19.46 11.25
C THR A 28 -19.91 -18.18 12.06
N PRO A 29 -20.95 -17.38 12.27
CA PRO A 29 -20.83 -16.17 13.09
C PRO A 29 -20.34 -16.52 14.50
N LEU A 30 -19.56 -15.63 15.11
CA LEU A 30 -19.25 -15.72 16.53
C LEU A 30 -20.56 -15.57 17.33
N SER A 31 -20.71 -16.36 18.38
CA SER A 31 -21.88 -16.31 19.29
C SER A 31 -21.96 -14.99 20.07
N SER A 32 -20.85 -14.28 20.20
CA SER A 32 -20.76 -12.98 20.87
C SER A 32 -19.53 -12.23 20.39
N SER A 33 -19.52 -10.90 20.52
CA SER A 33 -18.36 -10.07 20.29
C SER A 33 -17.21 -10.44 21.22
N GLN A 34 -15.97 -10.32 20.73
CA GLN A 34 -14.79 -10.43 21.56
C GLN A 34 -14.68 -9.22 22.49
N THR A 35 -14.64 -9.45 23.79
CA THR A 35 -14.63 -8.38 24.81
C THR A 35 -13.33 -8.26 25.59
N SER A 36 -12.40 -9.21 25.40
CA SER A 36 -11.08 -9.19 26.04
C SER A 36 -9.97 -9.11 25.00
N ALA A 37 -8.84 -8.52 25.38
CA ALA A 37 -7.66 -8.48 24.53
C ALA A 37 -7.17 -9.89 24.22
N LEU A 38 -6.79 -10.10 22.96
CA LEU A 38 -6.12 -11.30 22.48
C LEU A 38 -4.62 -11.05 22.32
N PRO A 39 -3.79 -12.12 22.27
CA PRO A 39 -2.36 -11.97 22.03
C PRO A 39 -2.06 -11.21 20.72
N ALA A 40 -1.05 -10.35 20.72
CA ALA A 40 -0.68 -9.57 19.53
C ALA A 40 -0.35 -10.44 18.30
N ALA A 41 0.09 -11.68 18.49
CA ALA A 41 0.32 -12.63 17.40
C ALA A 41 -0.98 -13.18 16.77
N ALA A 42 -2.12 -13.09 17.46
CA ALA A 42 -3.42 -13.56 16.99
C ALA A 42 -4.54 -12.66 17.55
N PRO A 43 -4.61 -11.39 17.12
CA PRO A 43 -5.48 -10.38 17.73
C PRO A 43 -6.96 -10.52 17.34
N ILE A 44 -7.27 -11.36 16.34
CA ILE A 44 -8.63 -11.56 15.85
C ILE A 44 -9.14 -12.93 16.29
N LYS A 45 -10.36 -13.00 16.81
CA LYS A 45 -11.03 -14.26 17.10
C LYS A 45 -11.66 -14.79 15.80
N LEU A 46 -11.18 -15.94 15.34
CA LEU A 46 -11.71 -16.63 14.17
C LEU A 46 -12.69 -17.74 14.60
N SER A 47 -13.84 -17.82 13.92
CA SER A 47 -14.84 -18.85 14.14
C SER A 47 -14.63 -20.10 13.28
N SER A 48 -13.90 -19.98 12.18
CA SER A 48 -13.64 -21.08 11.25
C SER A 48 -12.19 -21.57 11.38
N PRO A 49 -11.95 -22.89 11.43
CA PRO A 49 -10.60 -23.48 11.43
C PRO A 49 -9.90 -23.32 10.07
N ASN A 50 -10.61 -22.91 9.02
CA ASN A 50 -10.06 -22.72 7.68
C ASN A 50 -9.28 -21.40 7.54
N PHE A 51 -9.37 -20.50 8.54
CA PHE A 51 -8.64 -19.24 8.55
C PHE A 51 -7.51 -19.27 9.58
N SER A 52 -6.41 -18.63 9.23
CA SER A 52 -5.28 -18.42 10.13
C SER A 52 -4.87 -16.96 10.14
N GLN A 53 -4.21 -16.54 11.20
CA GLN A 53 -3.65 -15.21 11.33
C GLN A 53 -2.13 -15.28 11.20
N VAL A 54 -1.56 -14.40 10.39
CA VAL A 54 -0.12 -14.29 10.22
C VAL A 54 0.30 -12.84 10.46
N THR A 55 1.19 -12.63 11.43
CA THR A 55 1.79 -11.31 11.63
C THR A 55 2.83 -11.06 10.53
N LEU A 56 2.63 -10.02 9.74
CA LEU A 56 3.56 -9.64 8.66
C LEU A 56 4.72 -8.79 9.16
N ALA A 57 4.45 -7.86 10.07
CA ALA A 57 5.44 -6.99 10.70
C ALA A 57 4.94 -6.56 12.08
N ASN A 58 5.82 -6.09 12.95
CA ASN A 58 5.46 -5.42 14.19
C ASN A 58 6.42 -4.27 14.51
N ARG A 59 5.98 -3.37 15.40
CA ARG A 59 6.74 -2.18 15.77
C ARG A 59 8.09 -2.51 16.41
N ALA A 60 8.18 -3.56 17.21
CA ALA A 60 9.43 -3.94 17.86
C ALA A 60 10.51 -4.33 16.84
N ASN A 61 10.15 -5.11 15.82
CA ASN A 61 11.06 -5.47 14.73
C ASN A 61 11.40 -4.24 13.89
N GLN A 62 10.42 -3.39 13.59
CA GLN A 62 10.65 -2.15 12.83
C GLN A 62 11.63 -1.23 13.57
N ASN A 63 11.45 -1.03 14.87
CA ASN A 63 12.37 -0.22 15.67
C ASN A 63 13.78 -0.84 15.78
N ALA A 64 13.89 -2.16 15.73
CA ALA A 64 15.19 -2.84 15.68
C ALA A 64 15.93 -2.61 14.35
N LEU A 65 15.18 -2.47 13.25
CA LEU A 65 15.75 -2.12 11.92
C LEU A 65 16.15 -0.64 11.83
N THR A 66 15.56 0.22 12.63
CA THR A 66 15.80 1.67 12.66
C THR A 66 16.09 2.17 14.08
N PRO A 67 17.18 1.70 14.73
CA PRO A 67 17.48 2.08 16.11
C PRO A 67 17.60 3.60 16.29
N GLY A 68 16.93 4.13 17.31
CA GLY A 68 16.93 5.57 17.62
C GLY A 68 16.05 6.41 16.69
N GLN A 69 15.31 5.82 15.77
CA GLN A 69 14.34 6.49 14.92
C GLN A 69 12.92 6.26 15.45
N ASP A 70 12.05 7.25 15.24
CA ASP A 70 10.62 7.12 15.52
C ASP A 70 9.94 6.42 14.34
N SER A 71 9.83 5.11 14.40
CA SER A 71 9.31 4.26 13.33
C SER A 71 8.21 3.32 13.84
N GLY A 72 7.45 2.74 12.91
CA GLY A 72 6.21 2.02 13.23
C GLY A 72 5.06 3.01 13.37
N ASN A 73 4.02 2.68 14.12
CA ASN A 73 2.75 3.42 14.10
C ASN A 73 2.30 3.67 12.66
N TRP A 74 2.04 2.57 11.97
CA TRP A 74 1.68 2.61 10.57
C TRP A 74 0.24 3.07 10.42
N ASP A 75 -0.02 3.84 9.40
CA ASP A 75 -1.35 4.21 9.00
C ASP A 75 -1.73 3.57 7.67
N MET A 76 -2.37 4.30 6.76
CA MET A 76 -2.96 3.74 5.54
C MET A 76 -1.98 2.84 4.78
N ILE A 77 -2.50 1.73 4.30
CA ILE A 77 -1.73 0.71 3.59
C ILE A 77 -2.18 0.62 2.14
N THR A 78 -1.24 0.47 1.22
CA THR A 78 -1.52 0.14 -0.19
C THR A 78 -0.59 -0.95 -0.70
N ALA A 79 -1.07 -1.74 -1.67
CA ALA A 79 -0.23 -2.66 -2.41
C ALA A 79 0.27 -2.01 -3.71
N ASN A 80 1.36 -2.54 -4.29
CA ASN A 80 1.70 -2.22 -5.67
C ASN A 80 0.68 -2.88 -6.60
N GLU A 81 -0.12 -2.06 -7.30
CA GLU A 81 -1.25 -2.55 -8.14
C GLU A 81 -0.84 -2.81 -9.59
N THR A 82 0.36 -2.38 -10.00
CA THR A 82 0.83 -2.48 -11.39
C THR A 82 2.27 -3.00 -11.47
N GLY A 83 2.70 -3.34 -12.68
CA GLY A 83 4.04 -3.88 -12.94
C GLY A 83 4.10 -5.42 -12.84
N ALA A 84 5.28 -5.98 -13.12
CA ALA A 84 5.50 -7.43 -13.12
C ALA A 84 5.33 -8.08 -11.74
N ASP A 85 5.58 -7.32 -10.68
CA ASP A 85 5.47 -7.76 -9.29
C ASP A 85 4.17 -7.27 -8.61
N ALA A 86 3.10 -6.95 -9.38
CA ALA A 86 1.85 -6.46 -8.81
C ALA A 86 1.33 -7.38 -7.69
N GLY A 87 0.97 -6.78 -6.54
CA GLY A 87 0.52 -7.49 -5.35
C GLY A 87 1.62 -8.09 -4.47
N ARG A 88 2.89 -7.92 -4.81
CA ARG A 88 4.02 -8.43 -4.01
C ARG A 88 4.36 -7.57 -2.81
N TYR A 89 4.24 -6.26 -2.96
CA TYR A 89 4.69 -5.32 -1.94
C TYR A 89 3.53 -4.58 -1.30
N LEU A 90 3.64 -4.35 0.02
CA LEU A 90 2.79 -3.41 0.75
C LEU A 90 3.63 -2.20 1.16
N PHE A 91 3.02 -1.03 1.11
CA PHE A 91 3.64 0.24 1.51
C PHE A 91 2.75 0.93 2.54
N MET A 92 3.38 1.54 3.54
CA MET A 92 2.70 2.30 4.56
C MET A 92 3.61 3.39 5.14
N PRO A 93 3.09 4.56 5.46
CA PRO A 93 3.85 5.60 6.12
C PRO A 93 3.89 5.36 7.63
N PHE A 94 4.71 6.15 8.33
CA PHE A 94 4.72 6.22 9.79
C PHE A 94 3.97 7.48 10.23
N GLU A 95 2.87 7.31 10.93
CA GLU A 95 2.11 8.38 11.58
C GLU A 95 2.78 8.75 12.90
N THR A 96 3.93 9.38 12.80
CA THR A 96 4.79 9.76 13.95
C THR A 96 5.31 11.16 13.78
N GLY A 97 5.89 11.73 14.84
CA GLY A 97 6.53 13.04 14.81
C GLY A 97 7.71 13.14 13.84
N SER A 98 8.22 12.00 13.38
CA SER A 98 9.23 11.87 12.33
C SER A 98 8.78 10.79 11.35
N GLY A 99 7.92 11.16 10.40
CA GLY A 99 7.35 10.24 9.41
C GLY A 99 8.40 9.64 8.49
N GLY A 100 8.18 8.41 8.09
CA GLY A 100 8.98 7.67 7.11
C GLY A 100 8.08 6.74 6.30
N VAL A 101 8.65 5.88 5.47
CA VAL A 101 7.89 4.91 4.66
C VAL A 101 8.50 3.52 4.77
N MET A 102 7.66 2.54 5.04
CA MET A 102 8.00 1.13 5.07
C MET A 102 7.47 0.39 3.84
N ARG A 103 8.24 -0.57 3.36
CA ARG A 103 7.82 -1.59 2.41
C ARG A 103 7.89 -2.97 3.07
N VAL A 104 6.85 -3.81 2.84
CA VAL A 104 6.85 -5.23 3.17
C VAL A 104 6.88 -6.04 1.88
N ASP A 105 7.81 -6.99 1.76
CA ASP A 105 7.85 -7.97 0.66
C ASP A 105 7.07 -9.23 1.08
N LEU A 106 5.92 -9.45 0.48
CA LEU A 106 5.05 -10.60 0.78
C LEU A 106 5.61 -11.93 0.29
N GLN A 107 6.59 -11.91 -0.62
CA GLN A 107 7.27 -13.12 -1.09
C GLN A 107 8.46 -13.52 -0.20
N ASP A 108 8.97 -12.61 0.63
CA ASP A 108 9.98 -12.98 1.63
C ASP A 108 9.31 -13.66 2.82
N SER A 109 9.56 -14.95 2.98
CA SER A 109 9.03 -15.74 4.11
C SER A 109 9.72 -15.44 5.44
N ASN A 110 10.89 -14.79 5.42
CA ASN A 110 11.62 -14.45 6.63
C ASN A 110 11.06 -13.18 7.26
N TYR A 111 10.43 -13.33 8.40
CA TYR A 111 9.83 -12.24 9.18
C TYR A 111 10.83 -11.10 9.51
N ASN A 112 12.10 -11.40 9.66
CA ASN A 112 13.11 -10.41 10.04
C ASN A 112 13.68 -9.62 8.84
N THR A 113 13.49 -10.09 7.62
CA THR A 113 14.07 -9.47 6.40
C THR A 113 13.05 -8.90 5.44
N ARG A 114 11.78 -9.32 5.54
CA ARG A 114 10.71 -8.87 4.63
C ARG A 114 10.38 -7.38 4.69
N THR A 115 10.78 -6.72 5.78
CA THR A 115 10.45 -5.31 6.04
C THR A 115 11.65 -4.43 5.74
N THR A 116 11.46 -3.38 4.94
CA THR A 116 12.49 -2.38 4.62
C THR A 116 11.92 -0.99 4.84
N THR A 117 12.60 -0.16 5.63
CA THR A 117 12.29 1.28 5.72
C THR A 117 12.93 1.97 4.53
N ILE A 118 12.15 2.22 3.49
CA ILE A 118 12.66 2.80 2.24
C ILE A 118 12.90 4.30 2.31
N VAL A 119 12.13 5.02 3.15
CA VAL A 119 12.36 6.44 3.46
C VAL A 119 12.60 6.58 4.95
N ALA A 120 13.77 7.14 5.31
CA ALA A 120 14.15 7.32 6.70
C ALA A 120 13.17 8.27 7.42
N PRO A 121 12.83 8.00 8.70
CA PRO A 121 12.03 8.91 9.49
C PRO A 121 12.60 10.33 9.52
N GLY A 122 11.73 11.33 9.32
CA GLY A 122 12.10 12.74 9.30
C GLY A 122 12.77 13.25 8.01
N THR A 123 12.89 12.41 6.97
CA THR A 123 13.39 12.84 5.65
C THR A 123 12.58 14.06 5.16
N GLN A 124 13.27 15.14 4.78
CA GLN A 124 12.67 16.42 4.40
C GLN A 124 11.70 17.01 5.45
N GLY A 125 11.83 16.58 6.72
CA GLY A 125 10.93 16.97 7.79
C GLY A 125 9.51 16.41 7.64
N PHE A 126 9.33 15.28 6.96
CA PHE A 126 8.07 14.55 6.86
C PHE A 126 7.58 14.12 8.24
N VAL A 127 6.30 14.34 8.53
CA VAL A 127 5.67 14.06 9.83
C VAL A 127 4.26 13.52 9.61
N SER A 128 3.73 12.79 10.60
CA SER A 128 2.35 12.28 10.62
C SER A 128 1.95 11.76 9.25
N GLY A 129 2.71 10.79 8.75
CA GLY A 129 2.42 10.18 7.46
C GLY A 129 1.19 9.29 7.59
N ASP A 130 0.13 9.64 6.85
CA ASP A 130 -1.16 8.96 6.89
C ASP A 130 -1.53 8.45 5.51
N ALA A 131 -2.04 9.32 4.64
CA ALA A 131 -2.53 8.96 3.33
C ALA A 131 -1.55 8.10 2.52
N SER A 132 -2.05 7.08 1.83
CA SER A 132 -1.23 6.09 1.14
C SER A 132 -1.92 5.58 -0.12
N ARG A 133 -1.27 5.70 -1.28
CA ARG A 133 -1.82 5.17 -2.52
C ARG A 133 -0.74 4.76 -3.53
N TRP A 134 -0.99 3.67 -4.25
CA TRP A 134 -0.25 3.31 -5.46
C TRP A 134 -0.73 4.15 -6.63
N THR A 135 0.20 4.70 -7.41
CA THR A 135 -0.14 5.57 -8.54
C THR A 135 -0.39 4.78 -9.82
N PRO A 136 -1.17 5.31 -10.76
CA PRO A 136 -1.36 4.70 -12.07
C PRO A 136 -0.08 4.52 -12.92
N TRP A 137 1.00 5.22 -12.57
CA TRP A 137 2.30 5.15 -13.25
C TRP A 137 3.36 4.33 -12.49
N GLY A 138 2.98 3.65 -11.41
CA GLY A 138 3.85 2.66 -10.76
C GLY A 138 4.77 3.20 -9.68
N SER A 139 4.41 4.30 -9.03
CA SER A 139 5.07 4.84 -7.84
C SER A 139 4.15 4.79 -6.62
N TYR A 140 4.66 5.20 -5.47
CA TYR A 140 3.93 5.28 -4.21
C TYR A 140 3.79 6.74 -3.78
N VAL A 141 2.58 7.17 -3.44
CA VAL A 141 2.33 8.50 -2.85
C VAL A 141 1.82 8.37 -1.42
N THR A 142 2.27 9.31 -0.60
CA THR A 142 1.85 9.46 0.80
C THR A 142 1.77 10.95 1.15
N ALA A 143 1.06 11.28 2.22
CA ALA A 143 0.91 12.68 2.63
C ALA A 143 0.86 12.83 4.15
N GLU A 144 1.04 14.07 4.60
CA GLU A 144 1.01 14.44 6.01
C GLU A 144 -0.41 14.77 6.46
N GLU A 145 -0.86 14.16 7.56
CA GLU A 145 -2.09 14.52 8.29
C GLU A 145 -1.87 15.72 9.23
N SER A 146 -0.82 16.46 9.09
CA SER A 146 -0.43 17.52 10.04
C SER A 146 -0.50 18.90 9.41
N TRP A 147 -1.72 19.44 9.29
CA TRP A 147 -1.89 20.81 8.81
C TRP A 147 -2.86 21.60 9.67
N GLY A 148 -2.61 22.88 9.82
CA GLY A 148 -3.47 23.87 10.50
C GLY A 148 -2.97 25.27 10.18
N THR A 149 -3.72 26.29 10.56
CA THR A 149 -3.36 27.69 10.31
C THR A 149 -1.92 27.99 10.73
N GLY A 150 -1.09 28.44 9.77
CA GLY A 150 0.31 28.76 10.00
C GLY A 150 1.26 27.54 9.93
N SER A 151 0.77 26.32 9.74
CA SER A 151 1.61 25.14 9.57
C SER A 151 2.34 25.15 8.22
N THR A 152 3.57 24.63 8.21
CA THR A 152 4.34 24.34 6.99
C THR A 152 4.23 22.88 6.56
N LYS A 153 3.41 22.08 7.23
CA LYS A 153 3.14 20.65 6.99
C LYS A 153 1.93 20.45 6.09
N GLY A 154 1.38 19.26 6.05
CA GLY A 154 0.25 18.92 5.19
C GLY A 154 0.66 18.74 3.72
N ARG A 155 1.84 18.18 3.47
CA ARG A 155 2.44 18.04 2.14
C ARG A 155 2.20 16.64 1.58
N LEU A 156 2.05 16.55 0.27
CA LEU A 156 2.04 15.28 -0.46
C LEU A 156 3.45 14.96 -0.98
N PHE A 157 3.84 13.71 -0.84
CA PHE A 157 5.12 13.18 -1.30
C PHE A 157 4.94 11.95 -2.18
N GLU A 158 5.91 11.70 -3.04
CA GLU A 158 6.00 10.51 -3.88
C GLU A 158 7.34 9.82 -3.68
N VAL A 159 7.33 8.50 -3.55
CA VAL A 159 8.50 7.64 -3.70
C VAL A 159 8.50 7.12 -5.13
N THR A 160 9.48 7.52 -5.95
CA THR A 160 9.50 7.20 -7.39
C THR A 160 10.08 5.82 -7.70
N ASN A 161 10.86 5.24 -6.77
CA ASN A 161 11.50 3.93 -6.89
C ASN A 161 11.05 2.93 -5.79
N PRO A 162 9.75 2.82 -5.44
CA PRO A 162 9.32 2.17 -4.20
C PRO A 162 9.64 0.67 -4.15
N THR A 163 9.58 -0.03 -5.28
CA THR A 163 9.82 -1.49 -5.36
C THR A 163 11.31 -1.86 -5.34
N THR A 164 12.19 -0.95 -5.77
CA THR A 164 13.63 -1.18 -5.89
C THR A 164 14.46 -0.51 -4.80
N ALA A 165 13.88 0.43 -4.06
CA ALA A 165 14.56 1.11 -2.97
C ALA A 165 15.05 0.12 -1.90
N GLY A 166 16.30 0.27 -1.46
CA GLY A 166 16.84 -0.37 -0.27
C GLY A 166 16.54 0.43 1.00
N GLN A 167 17.19 0.07 2.09
CA GLN A 167 17.10 0.79 3.36
C GLN A 167 17.50 2.25 3.19
N PHE A 168 16.57 3.18 3.40
CA PHE A 168 16.74 4.64 3.33
C PHE A 168 17.16 5.19 1.96
N THR A 169 16.91 4.46 0.87
CA THR A 169 17.29 4.88 -0.49
C THR A 169 16.09 5.18 -1.40
N GLY A 170 14.92 5.35 -0.82
CA GLY A 170 13.73 5.78 -1.56
C GLY A 170 13.87 7.22 -2.07
N ASP A 171 13.67 7.42 -3.37
CA ASP A 171 13.64 8.74 -3.98
C ASP A 171 12.34 9.45 -3.58
N PHE A 172 12.42 10.31 -2.56
CA PHE A 172 11.29 10.94 -1.89
C PHE A 172 11.13 12.38 -2.35
N ILE A 173 10.07 12.68 -3.11
CA ILE A 173 9.85 13.96 -3.78
C ILE A 173 8.56 14.61 -3.29
N GLN A 174 8.65 15.84 -2.76
CA GLN A 174 7.46 16.65 -2.46
C GLN A 174 6.75 17.08 -3.76
N ARG A 175 5.44 16.84 -3.84
CA ARG A 175 4.58 17.25 -4.96
C ARG A 175 3.84 18.55 -4.63
N SER A 176 4.56 19.67 -4.72
CA SER A 176 4.13 20.99 -4.22
C SER A 176 2.94 21.60 -4.97
N ILE A 177 2.54 21.06 -6.12
CA ILE A 177 1.33 21.48 -6.84
C ILE A 177 0.05 21.07 -6.07
N ILE A 178 0.14 20.04 -5.24
CA ILE A 178 -0.96 19.64 -4.37
C ILE A 178 -0.96 20.56 -3.14
N PRO A 179 -2.11 21.14 -2.78
CA PRO A 179 -2.19 22.05 -1.65
C PRO A 179 -1.88 21.36 -0.32
N ARG A 180 -1.49 22.15 0.66
CA ARG A 180 -1.32 21.70 2.03
C ARG A 180 -2.67 21.57 2.70
N VAL A 181 -2.97 20.37 3.18
CA VAL A 181 -4.19 20.04 3.93
C VAL A 181 -3.84 19.00 4.99
N SER A 182 -4.74 18.71 5.92
CA SER A 182 -4.63 17.54 6.79
C SER A 182 -5.09 16.34 5.98
N HIS A 183 -4.11 15.71 5.29
CA HIS A 183 -4.44 14.65 4.36
C HIS A 183 -4.88 13.39 5.11
N GLU A 184 -5.99 12.82 4.61
CA GLU A 184 -6.53 11.51 4.96
C GLU A 184 -6.43 10.59 3.74
N GLY A 185 -7.53 10.15 3.16
CA GLY A 185 -7.54 9.24 2.03
C GLY A 185 -7.03 9.84 0.71
N LEU A 186 -6.40 9.00 -0.10
CA LEU A 186 -6.03 9.26 -1.49
C LEU A 186 -6.68 8.24 -2.42
N ALA A 187 -7.18 8.69 -3.58
CA ALA A 187 -7.72 7.81 -4.61
C ALA A 187 -7.45 8.33 -6.01
N PHE A 188 -7.38 7.43 -6.99
CA PHE A 188 -7.38 7.78 -8.41
C PHE A 188 -8.60 7.21 -9.10
N ASP A 189 -9.25 7.99 -9.98
CA ASP A 189 -10.32 7.50 -10.81
C ASP A 189 -9.77 6.87 -12.12
N GLN A 190 -10.67 6.32 -12.94
CA GLN A 190 -10.31 5.73 -14.23
C GLN A 190 -9.68 6.74 -15.22
N ASN A 191 -9.92 8.04 -15.02
CA ASN A 191 -9.33 9.12 -15.81
C ASN A 191 -8.02 9.61 -15.20
N LYS A 192 -7.52 8.92 -14.16
CA LYS A 192 -6.33 9.26 -13.39
C LYS A 192 -6.40 10.63 -12.71
N SER A 193 -7.58 11.16 -12.44
CA SER A 193 -7.72 12.30 -11.53
C SER A 193 -7.44 11.81 -10.10
N MET A 194 -6.73 12.60 -9.32
CA MET A 194 -6.45 12.29 -7.91
C MET A 194 -7.46 12.98 -7.02
N TYR A 195 -8.01 12.22 -6.07
CA TYR A 195 -8.87 12.74 -5.00
C TYR A 195 -8.13 12.66 -3.67
N PHE A 196 -8.33 13.65 -2.84
CA PHE A 196 -7.76 13.68 -1.50
C PHE A 196 -8.70 14.40 -0.53
N ILE A 197 -8.55 14.09 0.75
CA ILE A 197 -9.38 14.61 1.83
C ILE A 197 -8.55 15.59 2.66
N ASP A 198 -9.15 16.69 3.05
CA ASP A 198 -8.73 17.52 4.19
C ASP A 198 -9.71 17.23 5.34
N GLU A 199 -9.25 16.60 6.39
CA GLU A 199 -10.11 16.27 7.55
C GLU A 199 -10.20 17.39 8.60
N LEU A 200 -9.41 18.45 8.45
CA LEU A 200 -9.32 19.51 9.45
C LEU A 200 -10.66 20.26 9.60
N ASN A 201 -11.31 20.11 10.78
CA ASN A 201 -12.44 20.92 11.22
C ASN A 201 -13.53 21.19 10.17
N GLY A 202 -14.07 20.12 9.58
CA GLY A 202 -15.08 20.24 8.54
C GLY A 202 -14.50 20.53 7.16
N GLY A 203 -13.29 20.05 6.91
CA GLY A 203 -12.59 20.08 5.65
C GLY A 203 -13.36 19.44 4.49
N SER A 204 -12.72 19.29 3.35
CA SER A 204 -13.38 19.00 2.09
C SER A 204 -12.71 17.83 1.35
N ILE A 205 -13.44 17.28 0.40
CA ILE A 205 -12.89 16.38 -0.60
C ILE A 205 -12.48 17.20 -1.81
N TYR A 206 -11.23 17.09 -2.22
CA TYR A 206 -10.67 17.79 -3.36
C TYR A 206 -10.40 16.85 -4.52
N LYS A 207 -10.41 17.41 -5.73
CA LYS A 207 -10.04 16.72 -6.96
C LYS A 207 -8.92 17.50 -7.65
N TYR A 208 -7.80 16.82 -7.90
CA TYR A 208 -6.74 17.29 -8.77
C TYR A 208 -6.88 16.63 -10.15
N VAL A 209 -6.88 17.45 -11.20
CA VAL A 209 -6.88 17.00 -12.59
C VAL A 209 -5.57 17.44 -13.21
N SER A 210 -4.73 16.49 -13.57
CA SER A 210 -3.46 16.76 -14.24
C SER A 210 -3.67 17.32 -15.65
N ALA A 211 -2.83 18.27 -16.05
CA ALA A 211 -2.72 18.70 -17.46
C ALA A 211 -2.23 17.54 -18.35
N ASN A 212 -1.55 16.54 -17.77
CA ASN A 212 -1.06 15.37 -18.47
C ASN A 212 -1.54 14.06 -17.81
N PRO A 213 -2.82 13.68 -17.94
CA PRO A 213 -3.38 12.50 -17.28
C PRO A 213 -2.78 11.17 -17.78
N ASN A 214 -2.14 11.17 -18.95
CA ASN A 214 -1.46 9.99 -19.51
C ASN A 214 0.04 9.92 -19.19
N ALA A 215 0.52 10.75 -18.28
CA ALA A 215 1.90 10.69 -17.81
C ALA A 215 2.26 9.28 -17.28
N THR A 216 3.51 8.90 -17.54
CA THR A 216 4.10 7.63 -17.11
C THR A 216 5.05 7.79 -15.92
N ASN A 217 5.10 8.99 -15.35
CA ASN A 217 5.87 9.34 -14.16
C ASN A 217 5.23 10.53 -13.44
N GLY A 218 5.58 10.70 -12.16
CA GLY A 218 5.03 11.77 -11.34
C GLY A 218 5.51 13.17 -11.73
N ASN A 219 6.70 13.33 -12.30
CA ASN A 219 7.17 14.66 -12.70
C ASN A 219 6.27 15.27 -13.78
N ASP A 220 5.90 14.45 -14.77
CA ASP A 220 5.00 14.89 -15.84
C ASP A 220 3.54 14.99 -15.36
N TYR A 221 3.12 14.08 -14.48
CA TYR A 221 1.75 14.09 -13.94
C TYR A 221 1.48 15.32 -13.07
N PHE A 222 2.43 15.69 -12.21
CA PHE A 222 2.33 16.84 -11.31
C PHE A 222 2.95 18.13 -11.89
N ALA A 223 3.31 18.14 -13.16
CA ALA A 223 3.76 19.36 -13.81
C ALA A 223 2.66 20.45 -13.80
N ALA A 224 3.04 21.68 -13.53
CA ALA A 224 2.15 22.82 -13.74
C ALA A 224 1.85 22.93 -15.22
N GLY A 225 0.56 23.00 -15.58
CA GLY A 225 0.09 23.23 -16.95
C GLY A 225 0.35 24.66 -17.42
#